data_0118adc513fbb7da3e6a487ad6d136ff
#
_entry.id   0118adc513fbb7da3e6a487ad6d136ff
#
_cell.length_a   1.000
_cell.length_b   1.000
_cell.length_c   1.000
_cell.angle_alpha   90.00
_cell.angle_beta   90.00
_cell.angle_gamma   90.00
#
_symmetry.space_group_name_H-M   'P 1'
#
loop_
_entity.id
_entity.type
_entity.pdbx_description
1 polymer ?
#
loop_
_entity_poly.entity_id
_entity_poly.type
_entity_poly.pdbx_seq_one_letter_code
_entity_poly.pdbx_strand_id
1 'polypeptide(L)'
;MNQIFTMDVKGKILVGVVFMVLGFMLSVQYKSTEQQRTIRMDRVEDLSERLKIMQAENKQLLDEIEALRKHGAGAATDSGMERLNILAGSTDVEGEGVEIVLDDSNLARSANENPNLYIIHDEDLLRVLNELCAAGAEAISINDQRIVATTEVRCAGPTVSVNNVRSAPPYVIKAIGNPKNLTSALRLRGGVVETFEFWGIQVKIKTNDKVHIPALNSPRNFEYAKVVKAKEGQK
;
A
#
# COMPACT_ATOMS: atom_id res chain seq x y z
N MET A 1 38.31 1.78 -59.45
CA MET A 1 37.38 1.97 -58.36
C MET A 1 38.10 2.73 -57.25
N ASN A 2 38.16 4.08 -57.32
CA ASN A 2 38.63 5.00 -56.29
C ASN A 2 38.21 6.41 -56.67
N GLN A 3 36.93 6.75 -56.45
CA GLN A 3 36.53 8.16 -56.37
C GLN A 3 36.76 8.60 -54.92
N ILE A 4 37.99 9.00 -54.65
CA ILE A 4 38.31 9.74 -53.43
C ILE A 4 37.70 11.12 -53.58
N PHE A 5 36.70 11.37 -52.80
CA PHE A 5 35.98 12.58 -52.59
C PHE A 5 36.94 13.78 -52.46
N THR A 6 37.21 14.49 -53.56
CA THR A 6 38.04 15.72 -53.55
C THR A 6 37.16 16.86 -53.11
N MET A 7 36.93 16.93 -51.78
CA MET A 7 36.32 18.09 -51.19
C MET A 7 37.26 19.29 -51.32
N ASP A 8 36.72 20.41 -51.83
CA ASP A 8 37.37 21.72 -51.82
C ASP A 8 37.80 22.11 -50.37
N VAL A 9 38.85 22.89 -50.22
CA VAL A 9 39.41 23.32 -48.93
C VAL A 9 38.32 23.87 -48.02
N LYS A 10 37.36 24.60 -48.56
CA LYS A 10 36.17 25.12 -47.83
C LYS A 10 35.30 23.98 -47.27
N GLY A 11 35.11 22.90 -48.00
CA GLY A 11 34.33 21.74 -47.55
C GLY A 11 35.02 20.99 -46.41
N LYS A 12 36.36 20.86 -46.46
CA LYS A 12 37.13 20.25 -45.33
C LYS A 12 37.06 21.03 -44.06
N ILE A 13 37.11 22.38 -44.15
CA ILE A 13 36.95 23.28 -43.01
C ILE A 13 35.55 23.16 -42.42
N LEU A 14 34.50 23.12 -43.27
CA LEU A 14 33.11 22.97 -42.82
C LEU A 14 32.87 21.67 -42.04
N VAL A 15 33.41 20.55 -42.55
CA VAL A 15 33.36 19.24 -41.87
C VAL A 15 34.11 19.26 -40.55
N GLY A 16 35.26 19.90 -40.48
CA GLY A 16 36.03 20.07 -39.24
C GLY A 16 35.26 20.85 -38.17
N VAL A 17 34.58 21.93 -38.59
CA VAL A 17 33.72 22.73 -37.67
C VAL A 17 32.54 21.92 -37.15
N VAL A 18 31.89 21.12 -38.03
CA VAL A 18 30.78 20.26 -37.61
C VAL A 18 31.25 19.22 -36.57
N PHE A 19 32.39 18.56 -36.80
CA PHE A 19 32.94 17.60 -35.83
C PHE A 19 33.35 18.27 -34.52
N MET A 20 33.87 19.49 -34.58
CA MET A 20 34.19 20.25 -33.36
C MET A 20 32.95 20.58 -32.54
N VAL A 21 31.87 21.02 -33.17
CA VAL A 21 30.57 21.29 -32.49
C VAL A 21 29.98 20.03 -31.90
N LEU A 22 29.99 18.92 -32.66
CA LEU A 22 29.51 17.63 -32.17
C LEU A 22 30.32 17.12 -30.98
N GLY A 23 31.65 17.20 -31.05
CA GLY A 23 32.52 16.80 -29.93
C GLY A 23 32.30 17.65 -28.70
N PHE A 24 32.07 18.97 -28.86
CA PHE A 24 31.74 19.86 -27.78
C PHE A 24 30.38 19.53 -27.17
N MET A 25 29.32 19.29 -27.96
CA MET A 25 28.00 18.88 -27.47
C MET A 25 28.07 17.55 -26.71
N LEU A 26 28.78 16.57 -27.22
CA LEU A 26 28.99 15.28 -26.53
C LEU A 26 29.71 15.46 -25.19
N SER A 27 30.72 16.30 -25.13
CA SER A 27 31.45 16.60 -23.89
C SER A 27 30.57 17.28 -22.85
N VAL A 28 29.73 18.23 -23.27
CA VAL A 28 28.77 18.91 -22.37
C VAL A 28 27.71 17.95 -21.88
N GLN A 29 27.15 17.10 -22.76
CA GLN A 29 26.17 16.09 -22.39
C GLN A 29 26.75 15.06 -21.41
N TYR A 30 27.96 14.58 -21.66
CA TYR A 30 28.64 13.65 -20.75
C TYR A 30 28.81 14.26 -19.35
N LYS A 31 29.33 15.48 -19.27
CA LYS A 31 29.52 16.18 -18.00
C LYS A 31 28.18 16.44 -17.26
N SER A 32 27.14 16.82 -17.97
CA SER A 32 25.79 17.02 -17.42
C SER A 32 25.18 15.73 -16.89
N THR A 33 25.34 14.60 -17.60
CA THR A 33 24.83 13.29 -17.19
C THR A 33 25.54 12.77 -15.95
N GLU A 34 26.85 12.98 -15.85
CA GLU A 34 27.64 12.56 -14.69
C GLU A 34 27.28 13.36 -13.44
N GLN A 35 27.06 14.65 -13.57
CA GLN A 35 26.63 15.51 -12.49
C GLN A 35 25.21 15.17 -11.98
N GLN A 36 24.29 14.79 -12.87
CA GLN A 36 22.95 14.30 -12.48
C GLN A 36 23.00 12.93 -11.79
N ARG A 37 23.94 12.05 -12.16
CA ARG A 37 24.15 10.77 -11.48
C ARG A 37 24.61 10.95 -10.05
N THR A 38 25.58 11.81 -9.82
CA THR A 38 26.13 12.08 -8.49
C THR A 38 25.05 12.64 -7.58
N ILE A 39 24.28 13.64 -8.03
CA ILE A 39 23.18 14.24 -7.25
C ILE A 39 22.09 13.22 -6.90
N ARG A 40 21.82 12.24 -7.80
CA ARG A 40 20.85 11.17 -7.51
C ARG A 40 21.39 10.18 -6.48
N MET A 41 22.65 9.82 -6.56
CA MET A 41 23.29 8.91 -5.59
C MET A 41 23.32 9.54 -4.20
N ASP A 42 23.74 10.78 -4.09
CA ASP A 42 23.79 11.53 -2.82
C ASP A 42 22.38 11.61 -2.17
N ARG A 43 21.33 11.83 -2.98
CA ARG A 43 19.95 11.84 -2.48
C ARG A 43 19.46 10.48 -2.00
N VAL A 44 19.82 9.41 -2.71
CA VAL A 44 19.44 8.04 -2.31
C VAL A 44 20.16 7.65 -1.03
N GLU A 45 21.42 8.04 -0.88
CA GLU A 45 22.21 7.78 0.31
C GLU A 45 21.68 8.57 1.52
N ASP A 46 21.41 9.88 1.38
CA ASP A 46 20.77 10.72 2.40
C ASP A 46 19.39 10.16 2.81
N LEU A 47 18.57 9.75 1.84
CA LEU A 47 17.25 9.14 2.12
C LEU A 47 17.38 7.82 2.88
N SER A 48 18.36 6.98 2.50
CA SER A 48 18.58 5.70 3.16
C SER A 48 19.08 5.87 4.59
N GLU A 49 19.93 6.87 4.83
CA GLU A 49 20.42 7.21 6.16
C GLU A 49 19.30 7.76 7.05
N ARG A 50 18.48 8.67 6.52
CA ARG A 50 17.29 9.17 7.23
C ARG A 50 16.29 8.06 7.57
N LEU A 51 16.06 7.11 6.64
CA LEU A 51 15.22 5.95 6.90
C LEU A 51 15.77 5.10 8.04
N LYS A 52 17.08 4.85 8.09
CA LYS A 52 17.73 4.11 9.19
C LYS A 52 17.58 4.83 10.53
N ILE A 53 17.77 6.15 10.54
CA ILE A 53 17.60 6.97 11.76
C ILE A 53 16.16 6.90 12.23
N MET A 54 15.17 7.09 11.35
CA MET A 54 13.75 7.01 11.69
C MET A 54 13.34 5.61 12.18
N GLN A 55 13.89 4.54 11.58
CA GLN A 55 13.65 3.18 12.04
C GLN A 55 14.25 2.93 13.43
N ALA A 56 15.44 3.47 13.71
CA ALA A 56 16.06 3.37 15.02
C ALA A 56 15.26 4.14 16.10
N GLU A 57 14.81 5.36 15.79
CA GLU A 57 13.93 6.13 16.68
C GLU A 57 12.59 5.45 16.94
N ASN A 58 11.94 4.90 15.89
CA ASN A 58 10.71 4.13 16.07
C ASN A 58 10.92 2.92 16.97
N LYS A 59 12.02 2.19 16.78
CA LYS A 59 12.36 1.05 17.64
C LYS A 59 12.56 1.50 19.09
N GLN A 60 13.30 2.58 19.30
CA GLN A 60 13.55 3.12 20.65
C GLN A 60 12.24 3.56 21.33
N LEU A 61 11.34 4.21 20.59
CA LEU A 61 10.03 4.60 21.11
C LEU A 61 9.16 3.39 21.46
N LEU A 62 9.21 2.33 20.65
CA LEU A 62 8.50 1.08 20.95
C LEU A 62 9.05 0.39 22.19
N ASP A 63 10.38 0.35 22.36
CA ASP A 63 11.02 -0.21 23.54
C ASP A 63 10.68 0.62 24.81
N GLU A 64 10.60 1.96 24.69
CA GLU A 64 10.18 2.84 25.79
C GLU A 64 8.71 2.65 26.15
N ILE A 65 7.82 2.52 25.16
CA ILE A 65 6.40 2.20 25.38
C ILE A 65 6.29 0.85 26.11
N GLU A 66 7.05 -0.15 25.69
CA GLU A 66 7.06 -1.47 26.34
C GLU A 66 7.56 -1.39 27.79
N ALA A 67 8.63 -0.61 28.03
CA ALA A 67 9.14 -0.38 29.38
C ALA A 67 8.12 0.33 30.28
N LEU A 68 7.45 1.38 29.78
CA LEU A 68 6.40 2.10 30.51
C LEU A 68 5.21 1.20 30.82
N ARG A 69 4.83 0.30 29.89
CA ARG A 69 3.78 -0.70 30.12
C ARG A 69 4.14 -1.70 31.21
N LYS A 70 5.38 -2.16 31.26
CA LYS A 70 5.86 -3.09 32.31
C LYS A 70 5.88 -2.44 33.72
N HIS A 71 6.06 -1.13 33.80
CA HIS A 71 6.10 -0.41 35.07
C HIS A 71 4.74 0.13 35.54
N GLY A 72 3.71 0.15 34.67
CA GLY A 72 2.42 0.80 34.95
C GLY A 72 1.20 -0.11 35.16
N ALA A 73 1.31 -1.42 34.98
CA ALA A 73 0.13 -2.28 34.87
C ALA A 73 0.02 -3.32 35.99
N GLY A 74 -0.94 -3.12 36.88
CA GLY A 74 -1.55 -4.21 37.64
C GLY A 74 -2.40 -5.10 36.73
N ALA A 75 -2.38 -6.41 36.96
CA ALA A 75 -2.92 -7.47 36.09
C ALA A 75 -4.38 -7.32 35.59
N ALA A 76 -5.18 -6.43 36.18
CA ALA A 76 -6.56 -6.17 35.75
C ALA A 76 -6.69 -5.16 34.57
N THR A 77 -5.63 -4.40 34.28
CA THR A 77 -5.55 -3.43 33.18
C THR A 77 -5.02 -4.05 31.89
N ASP A 78 -4.37 -5.22 31.96
CA ASP A 78 -3.66 -5.82 30.83
C ASP A 78 -4.63 -6.30 29.74
N SER A 79 -5.70 -7.01 30.09
CA SER A 79 -6.68 -7.49 29.10
C SER A 79 -7.48 -6.34 28.45
N GLY A 80 -7.73 -5.25 29.18
CA GLY A 80 -8.37 -4.06 28.63
C GLY A 80 -7.47 -3.33 27.63
N MET A 81 -6.19 -3.20 27.97
CA MET A 81 -5.20 -2.55 27.11
C MET A 81 -4.92 -3.37 25.83
N GLU A 82 -4.85 -4.69 25.95
CA GLU A 82 -4.71 -5.59 24.83
C GLU A 82 -5.86 -5.42 23.81
N ARG A 83 -7.11 -5.41 24.30
CA ARG A 83 -8.29 -5.16 23.46
C ARG A 83 -8.24 -3.79 22.77
N LEU A 84 -7.82 -2.75 23.48
CA LEU A 84 -7.66 -1.41 22.91
C LEU A 84 -6.56 -1.40 21.83
N ASN A 85 -5.46 -2.11 22.04
CA ASN A 85 -4.40 -2.25 21.06
C ASN A 85 -4.85 -2.98 19.78
N ILE A 86 -5.66 -4.03 19.94
CA ILE A 86 -6.26 -4.75 18.80
C ILE A 86 -7.19 -3.81 18.02
N LEU A 87 -8.08 -3.07 18.70
CA LEU A 87 -9.00 -2.12 18.09
C LEU A 87 -8.26 -0.96 17.40
N ALA A 88 -7.22 -0.44 18.03
CA ALA A 88 -6.37 0.60 17.45
C ALA A 88 -5.51 0.12 16.31
N GLY A 89 -5.38 -1.20 16.12
CA GLY A 89 -4.50 -1.80 15.14
C GLY A 89 -3.01 -1.65 15.47
N SER A 90 -2.65 -1.36 16.72
CA SER A 90 -1.27 -1.08 17.14
C SER A 90 -0.45 -2.34 17.46
N THR A 91 -1.03 -3.52 17.28
CA THR A 91 -0.38 -4.81 17.51
C THR A 91 -0.71 -5.78 16.39
N ASP A 92 0.23 -6.68 16.11
CA ASP A 92 -0.01 -7.83 15.24
C ASP A 92 -1.05 -8.73 15.89
N VAL A 93 -1.89 -9.33 15.05
CA VAL A 93 -2.92 -10.26 15.52
C VAL A 93 -2.91 -11.53 14.67
N GLU A 94 -3.30 -12.63 15.30
CA GLU A 94 -3.37 -13.92 14.66
C GLU A 94 -4.60 -14.69 15.17
N GLY A 95 -5.31 -15.37 14.27
CA GLY A 95 -6.49 -16.16 14.61
C GLY A 95 -7.04 -16.91 13.42
N GLU A 96 -8.11 -17.66 13.63
CA GLU A 96 -8.85 -18.29 12.54
C GLU A 96 -9.55 -17.24 11.67
N GLY A 97 -9.72 -17.53 10.39
CA GLY A 97 -10.34 -16.56 9.50
C GLY A 97 -10.33 -16.95 8.04
N VAL A 98 -10.34 -15.95 7.17
CA VAL A 98 -10.35 -16.11 5.72
C VAL A 98 -9.28 -15.29 5.04
N GLU A 99 -8.79 -15.80 3.93
CA GLU A 99 -7.97 -15.10 2.95
C GLU A 99 -8.73 -15.03 1.64
N ILE A 100 -8.91 -13.82 1.11
CA ILE A 100 -9.63 -13.55 -0.13
C ILE A 100 -8.61 -12.94 -1.10
N VAL A 101 -8.48 -13.54 -2.28
CA VAL A 101 -7.67 -13.00 -3.37
C VAL A 101 -8.61 -12.52 -4.45
N LEU A 102 -8.52 -11.23 -4.76
CA LEU A 102 -9.27 -10.58 -5.84
C LEU A 102 -8.31 -10.19 -6.95
N ASP A 103 -8.64 -10.57 -8.18
CA ASP A 103 -7.86 -10.19 -9.36
C ASP A 103 -8.80 -9.72 -10.47
N ASP A 104 -8.30 -8.85 -11.34
CA ASP A 104 -9.05 -8.31 -12.44
C ASP A 104 -9.65 -9.39 -13.33
N SER A 105 -10.69 -9.03 -14.07
CA SER A 105 -11.36 -9.95 -14.99
C SER A 105 -10.43 -10.42 -16.11
N ASN A 106 -10.49 -11.71 -16.40
CA ASN A 106 -9.82 -12.31 -17.54
C ASN A 106 -10.73 -12.52 -18.76
N LEU A 107 -11.98 -12.02 -18.70
CA LEU A 107 -12.92 -12.12 -19.81
C LEU A 107 -12.52 -11.22 -20.96
N ALA A 108 -12.77 -11.70 -22.20
CA ALA A 108 -12.62 -10.87 -23.39
C ALA A 108 -13.71 -9.80 -23.39
N ARG A 109 -13.32 -8.54 -23.47
CA ARG A 109 -14.23 -7.38 -23.49
C ARG A 109 -14.84 -7.19 -24.86
N SER A 110 -16.13 -6.86 -24.91
CA SER A 110 -16.78 -6.38 -26.13
C SER A 110 -16.39 -4.91 -26.37
N ALA A 111 -16.28 -4.51 -27.65
CA ALA A 111 -15.83 -3.15 -28.03
C ALA A 111 -16.70 -2.01 -27.45
N ASN A 112 -17.96 -2.31 -27.11
CA ASN A 112 -18.94 -1.33 -26.62
C ASN A 112 -19.13 -1.37 -25.09
N GLU A 113 -18.40 -2.21 -24.35
CA GLU A 113 -18.54 -2.33 -22.90
C GLU A 113 -17.58 -1.41 -22.16
N ASN A 114 -18.05 -0.89 -21.01
CA ASN A 114 -17.22 -0.02 -20.18
C ASN A 114 -16.04 -0.84 -19.58
N PRO A 115 -14.79 -0.48 -19.90
CA PRO A 115 -13.60 -1.19 -19.39
C PRO A 115 -13.53 -1.26 -17.86
N ASN A 116 -14.10 -0.26 -17.18
CA ASN A 116 -14.06 -0.18 -15.72
C ASN A 116 -14.86 -1.29 -15.01
N LEU A 117 -15.77 -1.98 -15.71
CA LEU A 117 -16.52 -3.10 -15.14
C LEU A 117 -15.68 -4.38 -14.96
N TYR A 118 -14.51 -4.42 -15.57
CA TYR A 118 -13.61 -5.58 -15.63
C TYR A 118 -12.37 -5.44 -14.75
N ILE A 119 -12.24 -4.33 -14.04
CA ILE A 119 -11.12 -4.03 -13.15
C ILE A 119 -11.64 -3.70 -11.75
N ILE A 120 -10.84 -4.02 -10.74
CA ILE A 120 -11.19 -3.80 -9.34
C ILE A 120 -10.95 -2.34 -8.97
N HIS A 121 -11.96 -1.73 -8.33
CA HIS A 121 -11.91 -0.37 -7.81
C HIS A 121 -11.92 -0.37 -6.27
N ASP A 122 -11.67 0.81 -5.70
CA ASP A 122 -11.78 1.04 -4.25
C ASP A 122 -13.18 0.71 -3.70
N GLU A 123 -14.24 1.02 -4.46
CA GLU A 123 -15.63 0.67 -4.10
C GLU A 123 -15.82 -0.84 -3.93
N ASP A 124 -15.16 -1.65 -4.74
CA ASP A 124 -15.24 -3.11 -4.68
C ASP A 124 -14.59 -3.63 -3.40
N LEU A 125 -13.40 -3.10 -3.09
CA LEU A 125 -12.70 -3.43 -1.84
C LEU A 125 -13.51 -2.97 -0.62
N LEU A 126 -14.10 -1.78 -0.66
CA LEU A 126 -14.95 -1.27 0.42
C LEU A 126 -16.21 -2.12 0.62
N ARG A 127 -16.83 -2.65 -0.45
CA ARG A 127 -17.94 -3.61 -0.34
C ARG A 127 -17.51 -4.87 0.39
N VAL A 128 -16.36 -5.46 0.01
CA VAL A 128 -15.82 -6.66 0.69
C VAL A 128 -15.55 -6.37 2.16
N LEU A 129 -14.92 -5.23 2.48
CA LEU A 129 -14.69 -4.82 3.86
C LEU A 129 -15.99 -4.71 4.67
N ASN A 130 -17.02 -4.10 4.10
CA ASN A 130 -18.32 -3.96 4.76
C ASN A 130 -18.98 -5.31 5.05
N GLU A 131 -18.94 -6.25 4.10
CA GLU A 131 -19.46 -7.60 4.31
C GLU A 131 -18.70 -8.33 5.41
N LEU A 132 -17.36 -8.22 5.44
CA LEU A 132 -16.53 -8.82 6.48
C LEU A 132 -16.81 -8.22 7.85
N CYS A 133 -16.94 -6.89 7.95
CA CYS A 133 -17.29 -6.20 9.18
C CYS A 133 -18.68 -6.61 9.68
N ALA A 134 -19.67 -6.68 8.77
CA ALA A 134 -21.04 -7.12 9.11
C ALA A 134 -21.10 -8.59 9.57
N ALA A 135 -20.19 -9.43 9.06
CA ALA A 135 -20.06 -10.82 9.46
C ALA A 135 -19.28 -11.04 10.76
N GLY A 136 -18.80 -9.97 11.40
CA GLY A 136 -18.11 -10.00 12.68
C GLY A 136 -16.61 -10.22 12.57
N ALA A 137 -15.97 -9.70 11.51
CA ALA A 137 -14.51 -9.67 11.45
C ALA A 137 -13.93 -8.82 12.58
N GLU A 138 -12.95 -9.37 13.30
CA GLU A 138 -12.27 -8.72 14.43
C GLU A 138 -11.06 -7.91 13.99
N ALA A 139 -10.41 -8.31 12.91
CA ALA A 139 -9.31 -7.60 12.25
C ALA A 139 -9.30 -7.89 10.76
N ILE A 140 -8.95 -6.88 9.96
CA ILE A 140 -8.86 -7.00 8.50
C ILE A 140 -7.58 -6.32 8.01
N SER A 141 -6.99 -6.84 6.93
CA SER A 141 -5.94 -6.17 6.17
C SER A 141 -6.14 -6.35 4.66
N ILE A 142 -5.63 -5.42 3.87
CA ILE A 142 -5.52 -5.51 2.40
C ILE A 142 -4.05 -5.38 2.05
N ASN A 143 -3.46 -6.39 1.40
CA ASN A 143 -2.03 -6.44 1.06
C ASN A 143 -1.15 -6.05 2.26
N ASP A 144 -1.43 -6.67 3.41
CA ASP A 144 -0.79 -6.44 4.71
C ASP A 144 -0.93 -5.01 5.28
N GLN A 145 -1.80 -4.17 4.68
CA GLN A 145 -2.19 -2.89 5.26
C GLN A 145 -3.36 -3.10 6.23
N ARG A 146 -3.12 -2.91 7.53
CA ARG A 146 -4.14 -3.03 8.57
C ARG A 146 -5.27 -2.03 8.34
N ILE A 147 -6.50 -2.50 8.40
CA ILE A 147 -7.70 -1.67 8.32
C ILE A 147 -8.12 -1.26 9.73
N VAL A 148 -8.27 0.03 9.94
CA VAL A 148 -8.74 0.66 11.18
C VAL A 148 -9.72 1.79 10.84
N ALA A 149 -10.35 2.40 11.83
CA ALA A 149 -11.33 3.48 11.63
C ALA A 149 -10.80 4.69 10.83
N THR A 150 -9.49 4.89 10.76
CA THR A 150 -8.86 6.01 10.06
C THR A 150 -8.21 5.62 8.74
N THR A 151 -8.35 4.36 8.33
CA THR A 151 -7.81 3.87 7.05
C THR A 151 -8.56 4.48 5.89
N GLU A 152 -7.84 5.01 4.91
CA GLU A 152 -8.39 5.35 3.61
C GLU A 152 -8.16 4.21 2.60
N VAL A 153 -9.18 3.96 1.79
CA VAL A 153 -9.13 3.09 0.61
C VAL A 153 -9.62 3.92 -0.55
N ARG A 154 -8.77 4.16 -1.56
CA ARG A 154 -9.11 5.04 -2.68
C ARG A 154 -8.36 4.65 -3.96
N CYS A 155 -9.00 4.84 -5.11
CA CYS A 155 -8.35 4.73 -6.39
C CYS A 155 -7.24 5.77 -6.57
N ALA A 156 -6.12 5.36 -7.12
CA ALA A 156 -4.96 6.20 -7.44
C ALA A 156 -4.43 5.84 -8.84
N GLY A 157 -5.19 6.22 -9.87
CA GLY A 157 -4.98 5.77 -11.24
C GLY A 157 -5.32 4.27 -11.38
N PRO A 158 -4.44 3.45 -11.97
CA PRO A 158 -4.67 2.02 -12.16
C PRO A 158 -4.42 1.18 -10.90
N THR A 159 -4.23 1.81 -9.76
CA THR A 159 -3.90 1.18 -8.47
C THR A 159 -4.87 1.65 -7.40
N VAL A 160 -4.98 0.88 -6.30
CA VAL A 160 -5.68 1.32 -5.09
C VAL A 160 -4.66 1.65 -4.01
N SER A 161 -4.87 2.76 -3.34
CA SER A 161 -4.10 3.20 -2.16
C SER A 161 -4.84 2.82 -0.89
N VAL A 162 -4.15 2.14 0.01
CA VAL A 162 -4.61 1.81 1.37
C VAL A 162 -3.54 2.28 2.35
N ASN A 163 -3.90 3.11 3.32
CA ASN A 163 -2.94 3.72 4.26
C ASN A 163 -1.75 4.41 3.55
N ASN A 164 -2.02 5.13 2.44
CA ASN A 164 -1.02 5.75 1.56
C ASN A 164 -0.07 4.76 0.84
N VAL A 165 -0.28 3.45 0.94
CA VAL A 165 0.47 2.43 0.19
C VAL A 165 -0.32 2.03 -1.05
N ARG A 166 0.27 2.24 -2.23
CA ARG A 166 -0.35 1.88 -3.52
C ARG A 166 -0.04 0.43 -3.87
N SER A 167 -1.07 -0.29 -4.28
CA SER A 167 -0.95 -1.66 -4.80
C SER A 167 -1.82 -1.86 -6.03
N ALA A 168 -1.42 -2.79 -6.87
CA ALA A 168 -2.18 -3.26 -8.03
C ALA A 168 -2.76 -4.65 -7.75
N PRO A 169 -3.75 -5.13 -8.51
CA PRO A 169 -4.20 -6.51 -8.43
C PRO A 169 -3.05 -7.51 -8.61
N PRO A 170 -3.11 -8.69 -7.99
CA PRO A 170 -4.17 -9.17 -7.13
C PRO A 170 -4.16 -8.52 -5.74
N TYR A 171 -5.36 -8.26 -5.20
CA TYR A 171 -5.52 -7.80 -3.83
C TYR A 171 -5.75 -8.97 -2.90
N VAL A 172 -4.91 -9.10 -1.88
CA VAL A 172 -5.02 -10.14 -0.85
C VAL A 172 -5.66 -9.50 0.39
N ILE A 173 -6.91 -9.87 0.67
CA ILE A 173 -7.65 -9.43 1.84
C ILE A 173 -7.61 -10.56 2.86
N LYS A 174 -7.14 -10.26 4.07
CA LYS A 174 -7.14 -11.18 5.19
C LYS A 174 -8.11 -10.68 6.24
N ALA A 175 -8.91 -11.57 6.81
CA ALA A 175 -9.84 -11.25 7.91
C ALA A 175 -9.80 -12.33 8.97
N ILE A 176 -9.67 -11.93 10.23
CA ILE A 176 -9.78 -12.78 11.41
C ILE A 176 -11.22 -12.71 11.92
N GLY A 177 -11.78 -13.86 12.27
CA GLY A 177 -13.16 -14.04 12.74
C GLY A 177 -13.66 -15.42 12.39
N ASN A 178 -14.94 -15.72 12.69
CA ASN A 178 -15.51 -17.04 12.39
C ASN A 178 -15.51 -17.34 10.87
N PRO A 179 -14.72 -18.33 10.39
CA PRO A 179 -14.52 -18.54 8.94
C PRO A 179 -15.81 -18.86 8.19
N LYS A 180 -16.76 -19.55 8.87
CA LYS A 180 -18.07 -19.91 8.26
C LYS A 180 -18.92 -18.67 8.05
N ASN A 181 -18.99 -17.78 9.06
CA ASN A 181 -19.76 -16.56 8.96
C ASN A 181 -19.19 -15.63 7.89
N LEU A 182 -17.86 -15.42 7.91
CA LEU A 182 -17.15 -14.58 6.94
C LEU A 182 -17.35 -15.07 5.50
N THR A 183 -17.17 -16.38 5.27
CA THR A 183 -17.38 -16.97 3.96
C THR A 183 -18.84 -16.89 3.50
N SER A 184 -19.81 -17.14 4.41
CA SER A 184 -21.23 -17.09 4.10
C SER A 184 -21.71 -15.69 3.73
N ALA A 185 -21.24 -14.66 4.43
CA ALA A 185 -21.57 -13.26 4.11
C ALA A 185 -21.07 -12.87 2.71
N LEU A 186 -19.83 -13.20 2.38
CA LEU A 186 -19.25 -12.91 1.06
C LEU A 186 -20.00 -13.61 -0.08
N ARG A 187 -20.47 -14.86 0.15
CA ARG A 187 -21.20 -15.69 -0.83
C ARG A 187 -22.72 -15.57 -0.73
N LEU A 188 -23.20 -14.54 -0.05
CA LEU A 188 -24.65 -14.30 0.02
C LEU A 188 -25.22 -14.13 -1.40
N ARG A 189 -26.42 -14.69 -1.65
CA ARG A 189 -27.09 -14.56 -2.94
C ARG A 189 -27.39 -13.09 -3.24
N GLY A 190 -27.04 -12.63 -4.43
CA GLY A 190 -27.09 -11.21 -4.79
C GLY A 190 -25.96 -10.36 -4.15
N GLY A 191 -24.98 -11.00 -3.50
CA GLY A 191 -23.91 -10.34 -2.78
C GLY A 191 -22.70 -9.99 -3.65
N VAL A 192 -21.62 -9.63 -2.96
CA VAL A 192 -20.41 -9.07 -3.58
C VAL A 192 -19.72 -10.09 -4.51
N VAL A 193 -19.61 -11.36 -4.08
CA VAL A 193 -18.92 -12.39 -4.88
C VAL A 193 -19.69 -12.68 -6.16
N GLU A 194 -21.02 -12.82 -6.11
CA GLU A 194 -21.85 -13.06 -7.30
C GLU A 194 -21.74 -11.89 -8.30
N THR A 195 -21.66 -10.65 -7.79
CA THR A 195 -21.44 -9.46 -8.63
C THR A 195 -20.07 -9.51 -9.31
N PHE A 196 -19.04 -9.92 -8.61
CA PHE A 196 -17.68 -10.03 -9.17
C PHE A 196 -17.60 -11.13 -10.23
N GLU A 197 -18.18 -12.31 -9.93
CA GLU A 197 -18.22 -13.44 -10.86
C GLU A 197 -18.98 -13.09 -12.14
N PHE A 198 -20.04 -12.28 -12.05
CA PHE A 198 -20.80 -11.81 -13.22
C PHE A 198 -19.93 -11.00 -14.19
N TRP A 199 -19.02 -10.17 -13.68
CA TRP A 199 -18.08 -9.38 -14.48
C TRP A 199 -16.76 -10.10 -14.75
N GLY A 200 -16.64 -11.37 -14.33
CA GLY A 200 -15.45 -12.20 -14.53
C GLY A 200 -14.26 -11.77 -13.65
N ILE A 201 -14.48 -10.91 -12.66
CA ILE A 201 -13.48 -10.60 -11.64
C ILE A 201 -13.19 -11.88 -10.88
N GLN A 202 -11.92 -12.23 -10.75
CA GLN A 202 -11.49 -13.47 -10.14
C GLN A 202 -11.53 -13.36 -8.62
N VAL A 203 -12.29 -14.27 -7.99
CA VAL A 203 -12.42 -14.33 -6.52
C VAL A 203 -11.99 -15.69 -6.03
N LYS A 204 -11.03 -15.75 -5.14
CA LYS A 204 -10.62 -16.97 -4.43
C LYS A 204 -10.74 -16.73 -2.94
N ILE A 205 -11.54 -17.56 -2.26
CA ILE A 205 -11.73 -17.49 -0.81
C ILE A 205 -11.21 -18.80 -0.20
N LYS A 206 -10.29 -18.66 0.76
CA LYS A 206 -9.70 -19.77 1.51
C LYS A 206 -9.90 -19.53 3.00
N THR A 207 -10.37 -20.53 3.72
CA THR A 207 -10.38 -20.53 5.18
C THR A 207 -9.04 -20.99 5.72
N ASN A 208 -8.55 -20.34 6.75
CA ASN A 208 -7.30 -20.69 7.43
C ASN A 208 -7.52 -20.66 8.94
N ASP A 209 -6.95 -21.66 9.63
CA ASP A 209 -6.98 -21.73 11.09
C ASP A 209 -6.02 -20.71 11.73
N LYS A 210 -5.12 -20.14 10.92
CA LYS A 210 -4.06 -19.23 11.35
C LYS A 210 -3.84 -18.14 10.32
N VAL A 211 -4.61 -17.07 10.43
CA VAL A 211 -4.46 -15.85 9.64
C VAL A 211 -3.66 -14.85 10.46
N HIS A 212 -2.56 -14.37 9.93
CA HIS A 212 -1.75 -13.32 10.54
C HIS A 212 -2.04 -11.97 9.86
N ILE A 213 -2.32 -10.95 10.66
CA ILE A 213 -2.57 -9.57 10.22
C ILE A 213 -1.63 -8.65 11.01
N PRO A 214 -0.75 -7.90 10.33
CA PRO A 214 0.23 -7.04 10.98
C PRO A 214 -0.42 -5.81 11.64
N ALA A 215 0.33 -5.17 12.51
CA ALA A 215 0.01 -3.88 13.07
C ALA A 215 -0.01 -2.78 11.99
N LEU A 216 -0.70 -1.68 12.28
CA LEU A 216 -0.70 -0.49 11.43
C LEU A 216 0.69 0.18 11.46
N ASN A 217 1.33 0.28 10.31
CA ASN A 217 2.70 0.81 10.19
C ASN A 217 2.80 2.34 10.44
N SER A 218 1.70 3.07 10.29
CA SER A 218 1.68 4.53 10.41
C SER A 218 0.43 4.98 11.16
N PRO A 219 0.40 4.89 12.49
CA PRO A 219 -0.71 5.37 13.28
C PRO A 219 -0.88 6.89 13.11
N ARG A 220 -2.13 7.36 13.06
CA ARG A 220 -2.41 8.80 13.00
C ARG A 220 -2.26 9.44 14.38
N ASN A 221 -1.62 10.59 14.41
CA ASN A 221 -1.65 11.46 15.58
C ASN A 221 -2.97 12.24 15.61
N PHE A 222 -3.62 12.27 16.77
CA PHE A 222 -4.84 13.04 17.00
C PHE A 222 -4.48 14.43 17.54
N GLU A 223 -4.51 15.42 16.67
CA GLU A 223 -4.19 16.82 17.03
C GLU A 223 -5.43 17.59 17.47
N TYR A 224 -6.56 17.31 16.85
CA TYR A 224 -7.81 18.05 17.07
C TYR A 224 -8.80 17.31 17.97
N ALA A 225 -8.83 15.98 17.95
CA ALA A 225 -9.74 15.18 18.76
C ALA A 225 -9.26 15.12 20.21
N LYS A 226 -10.12 15.50 21.16
CA LYS A 226 -9.86 15.47 22.61
C LYS A 226 -10.90 14.64 23.31
N VAL A 227 -10.48 13.86 24.31
CA VAL A 227 -11.39 13.10 25.16
C VAL A 227 -12.20 14.06 26.04
N VAL A 228 -13.52 13.97 26.00
CA VAL A 228 -14.40 14.69 26.93
C VAL A 228 -14.37 13.95 28.27
N LYS A 229 -13.84 14.59 29.30
CA LYS A 229 -13.90 14.05 30.67
C LYS A 229 -15.34 14.04 31.12
N ALA A 230 -15.85 12.88 31.58
CA ALA A 230 -17.16 12.80 32.21
C ALA A 230 -17.17 13.76 33.41
N LYS A 231 -18.22 14.60 33.50
CA LYS A 231 -18.41 15.43 34.71
C LYS A 231 -18.68 14.48 35.88
N GLU A 232 -17.79 14.47 36.87
CA GLU A 232 -18.06 13.86 38.17
C GLU A 232 -19.31 14.53 38.72
N GLY A 233 -20.43 13.80 38.83
CA GLY A 233 -21.59 14.29 39.58
C GLY A 233 -22.96 14.27 38.89
N GLN A 234 -23.22 13.36 37.93
CA GLN A 234 -24.61 13.03 37.59
C GLN A 234 -24.84 11.53 37.83
N LYS A 235 -25.24 11.21 39.07
CA LYS A 235 -25.97 9.99 39.42
C LYS A 235 -27.47 10.29 39.33
#